data_b8cdd1c13c220abdb4da0bad5afc9552
#
_entry.id   b8cdd1c13c220abdb4da0bad5afc9552
#
_cell.length_a   1.000
_cell.length_b   1.000
_cell.length_c   1.000
_cell.angle_alpha   90.00
_cell.angle_beta   90.00
_cell.angle_gamma   90.00
#
_symmetry.space_group_name_H-M   'P 1'
#
loop_
_entity.id
_entity.type
_entity.pdbx_description
1 polymer ?
#
loop_
_entity_poly.entity_id
_entity_poly.type
_entity_poly.pdbx_seq_one_letter_code
_entity_poly.pdbx_strand_id
1 'polypeptide(L)'
;MDYLELSKALNAFGKYVIQQSRSNLTKGKPPYGDKNDTGALYNSLKYEPRQEEGAFLIDFIMEDYGAFVDEGVRGAGSSSNNKTSPFKFGSGTGKKGGLTKGIEKWIKQKPIKQWKDKKTGKFLSYKSMKFLIARSIYNKGTKPSLFFTKPFYQAFKRLPVEIVKAFKLDIEKAIVLGTKK
;
A
#
# COMPACT_ATOMS: atom_id res chain seq x y z
N MET A 1 -13.17 6.07 33.21
CA MET A 1 -14.27 6.03 32.23
C MET A 1 -13.86 5.02 31.16
N ASP A 2 -14.68 4.02 30.88
CA ASP A 2 -14.38 3.02 29.86
C ASP A 2 -14.91 3.53 28.52
N TYR A 3 -14.02 3.82 27.60
CA TYR A 3 -14.33 4.29 26.23
C TYR A 3 -14.60 3.12 25.28
N LEU A 4 -15.59 2.29 25.62
CA LEU A 4 -15.88 1.05 24.90
C LEU A 4 -16.39 1.30 23.48
N GLU A 5 -17.33 2.22 23.31
CA GLU A 5 -17.92 2.51 22.00
C GLU A 5 -16.92 3.24 21.10
N LEU A 6 -16.09 4.12 21.67
CA LEU A 6 -15.00 4.76 20.95
C LEU A 6 -13.97 3.73 20.46
N SER A 7 -13.57 2.79 21.30
CA SER A 7 -12.69 1.69 20.92
C SER A 7 -13.28 0.84 19.78
N LYS A 8 -14.60 0.55 19.83
CA LYS A 8 -15.29 -0.17 18.76
C LYS A 8 -15.27 0.60 17.43
N ALA A 9 -15.52 1.92 17.47
CA ALA A 9 -15.49 2.75 16.26
C ALA A 9 -14.10 2.77 15.62
N LEU A 10 -13.05 2.92 16.42
CA LEU A 10 -11.66 2.89 15.95
C LEU A 10 -11.26 1.51 15.38
N ASN A 11 -11.67 0.44 16.04
CA ASN A 11 -11.45 -0.92 15.52
C ASN A 11 -12.19 -1.16 14.19
N ALA A 12 -13.42 -0.69 14.06
CA ALA A 12 -14.18 -0.80 12.81
C ALA A 12 -13.49 -0.04 11.68
N PHE A 13 -12.97 1.16 11.96
CA PHE A 13 -12.16 1.93 11.01
C PHE A 13 -10.91 1.19 10.57
N GLY A 14 -10.08 0.73 11.50
CA GLY A 14 -8.85 -0.02 11.20
C GLY A 14 -9.11 -1.28 10.39
N LYS A 15 -10.12 -2.06 10.80
CA LYS A 15 -10.55 -3.27 10.11
C LYS A 15 -10.98 -2.98 8.66
N TYR A 16 -11.79 -1.95 8.46
CA TYR A 16 -12.23 -1.55 7.11
C TYR A 16 -11.04 -1.18 6.22
N VAL A 17 -10.14 -0.32 6.71
CA VAL A 17 -8.95 0.11 5.94
C VAL A 17 -8.12 -1.10 5.52
N ILE A 18 -7.81 -2.02 6.44
CA ILE A 18 -7.01 -3.21 6.13
C ILE A 18 -7.72 -4.14 5.14
N GLN A 19 -9.02 -4.41 5.32
CA GLN A 19 -9.78 -5.27 4.42
C GLN A 19 -9.83 -4.71 2.99
N GLN A 20 -10.08 -3.40 2.84
CA GLN A 20 -10.10 -2.76 1.54
C GLN A 20 -8.70 -2.69 0.90
N SER A 21 -7.67 -2.43 1.69
CA SER A 21 -6.28 -2.43 1.21
C SER A 21 -5.87 -3.81 0.68
N ARG A 22 -6.17 -4.87 1.41
CA ARG A 22 -5.95 -6.26 0.97
C ARG A 22 -6.72 -6.58 -0.31
N SER A 23 -7.99 -6.19 -0.38
CA SER A 23 -8.81 -6.35 -1.59
C SER A 23 -8.22 -5.62 -2.80
N ASN A 24 -7.69 -4.41 -2.60
CA ASN A 24 -7.08 -3.62 -3.67
C ASN A 24 -5.75 -4.21 -4.16
N LEU A 25 -5.00 -4.90 -3.30
CA LEU A 25 -3.78 -5.61 -3.70
C LEU A 25 -4.07 -6.82 -4.59
N THR A 26 -5.20 -7.51 -4.39
CA THR A 26 -5.56 -8.74 -5.10
C THR A 26 -6.40 -8.50 -6.37
N LYS A 27 -7.07 -7.35 -6.49
CA LYS A 27 -7.94 -7.00 -7.63
C LYS A 27 -7.19 -6.35 -8.80
N GLY A 28 -6.01 -6.85 -9.12
CA GLY A 28 -5.25 -6.34 -10.26
C GLY A 28 -5.91 -6.67 -11.59
N LYS A 29 -6.20 -5.65 -12.42
CA LYS A 29 -6.65 -5.86 -13.82
C LYS A 29 -5.46 -5.93 -14.77
N PRO A 30 -5.49 -6.79 -15.81
CA PRO A 30 -4.50 -6.73 -16.89
C PRO A 30 -4.42 -5.32 -17.49
N PRO A 31 -3.24 -4.85 -17.93
CA PRO A 31 -1.95 -5.57 -18.02
C PRO A 31 -1.13 -5.53 -16.73
N TYR A 32 -1.60 -4.90 -15.66
CA TYR A 32 -0.80 -4.64 -14.47
C TYR A 32 -0.86 -5.76 -13.43
N GLY A 33 -1.78 -6.72 -13.62
CA GLY A 33 -1.88 -7.92 -12.80
C GLY A 33 -2.14 -7.66 -11.31
N ASP A 34 -2.12 -8.73 -10.57
CA ASP A 34 -2.12 -8.75 -9.12
C ASP A 34 -0.80 -8.16 -8.59
N LYS A 35 -0.87 -7.22 -7.65
CA LYS A 35 0.31 -6.63 -7.00
C LYS A 35 0.81 -7.45 -5.82
N ASN A 36 0.14 -8.57 -5.56
CA ASN A 36 0.42 -9.47 -4.48
C ASN A 36 1.22 -10.70 -4.97
N ASP A 37 2.47 -10.49 -5.38
CA ASP A 37 3.30 -11.54 -5.99
C ASP A 37 3.57 -12.71 -5.04
N THR A 38 4.06 -12.41 -3.83
CA THR A 38 4.42 -13.41 -2.81
C THR A 38 3.43 -13.48 -1.65
N GLY A 39 2.46 -12.61 -1.60
CA GLY A 39 1.57 -12.46 -0.45
C GLY A 39 2.18 -11.71 0.74
N ALA A 40 3.48 -11.41 0.72
CA ALA A 40 4.14 -10.80 1.87
C ALA A 40 3.51 -9.47 2.28
N LEU A 41 3.31 -8.55 1.35
CA LEU A 41 2.66 -7.26 1.65
C LEU A 41 1.21 -7.44 2.13
N TYR A 42 0.45 -8.34 1.51
CA TYR A 42 -0.92 -8.65 1.92
C TYR A 42 -0.98 -9.17 3.36
N ASN A 43 -0.08 -10.09 3.72
CA ASN A 43 -0.04 -10.72 5.04
C ASN A 43 0.51 -9.78 6.12
N SER A 44 1.41 -8.86 5.77
CA SER A 44 1.98 -7.89 6.71
C SER A 44 1.02 -6.77 7.11
N LEU A 45 -0.02 -6.51 6.30
CA LEU A 45 -0.98 -5.46 6.59
C LEU A 45 -1.73 -5.73 7.89
N LYS A 46 -1.50 -4.88 8.89
CA LYS A 46 -2.14 -4.95 10.21
C LYS A 46 -2.55 -3.55 10.65
N TYR A 47 -3.40 -3.48 11.67
CA TYR A 47 -3.62 -2.28 12.44
C TYR A 47 -3.60 -2.63 13.93
N GLU A 48 -3.11 -1.71 14.74
CA GLU A 48 -3.02 -1.86 16.19
C GLU A 48 -3.59 -0.59 16.84
N PRO A 49 -4.79 -0.67 17.44
CA PRO A 49 -5.31 0.43 18.22
C PRO A 49 -4.59 0.48 19.57
N ARG A 50 -4.16 1.66 19.97
CA ARG A 50 -3.53 1.91 21.27
C ARG A 50 -4.26 3.04 21.97
N GLN A 51 -4.41 2.90 23.27
CA GLN A 51 -4.88 3.96 24.15
C GLN A 51 -3.70 4.44 25.00
N GLU A 52 -3.38 5.70 24.88
CA GLU A 52 -2.40 6.38 25.69
C GLU A 52 -3.10 7.43 26.56
N GLU A 53 -2.38 8.01 27.54
CA GLU A 53 -2.95 9.03 28.41
C GLU A 53 -3.45 10.23 27.59
N GLY A 54 -4.78 10.41 27.53
CA GLY A 54 -5.42 11.49 26.79
C GLY A 54 -5.52 11.34 25.27
N ALA A 55 -5.10 10.19 24.69
CA ALA A 55 -5.12 9.98 23.26
C ALA A 55 -5.51 8.56 22.84
N PHE A 56 -6.18 8.46 21.71
CA PHE A 56 -6.41 7.18 21.00
C PHE A 56 -5.61 7.19 19.70
N LEU A 57 -4.81 6.17 19.51
CA LEU A 57 -3.93 6.01 18.36
C LEU A 57 -4.30 4.74 17.58
N ILE A 58 -4.11 4.77 16.29
CA ILE A 58 -4.17 3.59 15.43
C ILE A 58 -2.92 3.55 14.57
N ASP A 59 -2.10 2.54 14.79
CA ASP A 59 -0.96 2.28 13.93
C ASP A 59 -1.35 1.34 12.79
N PHE A 60 -0.96 1.69 11.59
CA PHE A 60 -1.04 0.81 10.44
C PHE A 60 0.35 0.29 10.09
N ILE A 61 0.49 -1.01 10.09
CA ILE A 61 1.77 -1.70 9.92
C ILE A 61 1.75 -2.44 8.60
N MET A 62 2.82 -2.31 7.82
CA MET A 62 3.03 -3.02 6.56
C MET A 62 4.52 -3.17 6.27
N GLU A 63 4.87 -4.02 5.30
CA GLU A 63 6.25 -4.11 4.79
C GLU A 63 6.76 -2.75 4.32
N ASP A 64 8.04 -2.46 4.53
CA ASP A 64 8.68 -1.17 4.19
C ASP A 64 8.47 -0.76 2.73
N TYR A 65 8.42 -1.74 1.83
CA TYR A 65 8.18 -1.46 0.41
C TYR A 65 6.71 -1.14 0.09
N GLY A 66 5.79 -1.28 1.04
CA GLY A 66 4.37 -0.98 0.85
C GLY A 66 4.12 0.45 0.41
N ALA A 67 4.86 1.42 0.98
CA ALA A 67 4.78 2.82 0.58
C ALA A 67 5.14 3.03 -0.90
N PHE A 68 6.18 2.34 -1.41
CA PHE A 68 6.55 2.40 -2.83
C PHE A 68 5.49 1.78 -3.74
N VAL A 69 4.79 0.76 -3.28
CA VAL A 69 3.67 0.15 -4.02
C VAL A 69 2.46 1.07 -4.02
N ASP A 70 2.17 1.70 -2.91
CA ASP A 70 1.02 2.60 -2.75
C ASP A 70 1.18 3.87 -3.58
N GLU A 71 2.23 4.63 -3.35
CA GLU A 71 2.47 5.93 -3.98
C GLU A 71 3.20 5.83 -5.32
N GLY A 72 3.71 4.63 -5.67
CA GLY A 72 4.56 4.44 -6.82
C GLY A 72 5.93 5.10 -6.63
N VAL A 73 6.75 5.06 -7.68
CA VAL A 73 8.10 5.66 -7.68
C VAL A 73 8.27 6.48 -8.94
N ARG A 74 8.72 7.71 -8.81
CA ARG A 74 9.03 8.60 -9.93
C ARG A 74 10.24 8.07 -10.72
N GLY A 75 10.15 8.07 -12.05
CA GLY A 75 11.27 7.71 -12.91
C GLY A 75 12.39 8.73 -12.87
N ALA A 76 13.61 8.29 -13.18
CA ALA A 76 14.76 9.16 -13.33
C ALA A 76 14.73 10.00 -14.62
N GLY A 77 14.00 9.54 -15.65
CA GLY A 77 13.86 10.23 -16.92
C GLY A 77 12.81 11.34 -16.92
N SER A 78 12.89 12.24 -17.89
CA SER A 78 11.93 13.34 -18.08
C SER A 78 10.50 12.88 -18.38
N SER A 79 10.35 11.69 -18.99
CA SER A 79 9.06 11.05 -19.33
C SER A 79 8.50 10.21 -18.19
N SER A 80 8.74 10.56 -16.93
CA SER A 80 8.21 9.83 -15.78
C SER A 80 6.68 9.78 -15.78
N ASN A 81 6.13 8.59 -15.61
CA ASN A 81 4.68 8.35 -15.50
C ASN A 81 4.09 8.77 -14.14
N ASN A 82 4.95 9.05 -13.17
CA ASN A 82 4.56 9.47 -11.82
C ASN A 82 5.39 10.68 -11.41
N LYS A 83 4.80 11.86 -11.49
CA LYS A 83 5.50 13.13 -11.20
C LYS A 83 5.34 13.56 -9.73
N THR A 84 4.36 13.03 -9.04
CA THR A 84 3.94 13.47 -7.68
C THR A 84 4.49 12.62 -6.56
N SER A 85 5.00 11.41 -6.85
CA SER A 85 5.54 10.52 -5.82
C SER A 85 6.74 11.16 -5.10
N PRO A 86 6.82 11.03 -3.77
CA PRO A 86 7.99 11.45 -2.99
C PRO A 86 9.21 10.56 -3.30
N PHE A 87 8.98 9.35 -3.78
CA PHE A 87 10.03 8.39 -4.12
C PHE A 87 10.51 8.58 -5.56
N LYS A 88 11.84 8.51 -5.78
CA LYS A 88 12.45 8.70 -7.10
C LYS A 88 13.56 7.68 -7.34
N PHE A 89 13.56 7.07 -8.54
CA PHE A 89 14.72 6.30 -8.99
C PHE A 89 15.91 7.22 -9.23
N GLY A 90 17.12 6.74 -8.91
CA GLY A 90 18.36 7.52 -9.10
C GLY A 90 18.64 8.53 -7.98
N SER A 91 17.94 8.47 -6.85
CA SER A 91 18.21 9.32 -5.66
C SER A 91 19.53 8.95 -4.95
N GLY A 92 20.16 7.85 -5.30
CA GLY A 92 21.41 7.39 -4.68
C GLY A 92 21.23 6.60 -3.37
N THR A 93 20.04 6.56 -2.81
CA THR A 93 19.77 5.92 -1.50
C THR A 93 19.58 4.41 -1.56
N GLY A 94 19.31 3.85 -2.74
CA GLY A 94 19.06 2.42 -2.93
C GLY A 94 20.32 1.59 -3.18
N LYS A 95 20.27 0.28 -2.88
CA LYS A 95 21.36 -0.66 -3.20
C LYS A 95 21.63 -0.72 -4.71
N LYS A 96 22.90 -0.56 -5.12
CA LYS A 96 23.29 -0.69 -6.53
C LYS A 96 22.83 -2.04 -7.10
N GLY A 97 22.17 -2.01 -8.27
CA GLY A 97 21.68 -3.21 -8.95
C GLY A 97 20.42 -3.86 -8.33
N GLY A 98 19.83 -3.29 -7.29
CA GLY A 98 18.65 -3.85 -6.62
C GLY A 98 17.47 -4.04 -7.57
N LEU A 99 17.15 -3.04 -8.40
CA LEU A 99 16.10 -3.14 -9.41
C LEU A 99 16.34 -4.30 -10.40
N THR A 100 17.57 -4.43 -10.90
CA THR A 100 17.92 -5.47 -11.89
C THR A 100 17.82 -6.87 -11.30
N LYS A 101 18.26 -7.04 -10.03
CA LYS A 101 18.12 -8.31 -9.29
C LYS A 101 16.67 -8.66 -9.02
N GLY A 102 15.86 -7.68 -8.63
CA GLY A 102 14.42 -7.84 -8.42
C GLY A 102 13.71 -8.29 -9.70
N ILE A 103 13.99 -7.65 -10.84
CA ILE A 103 13.42 -8.02 -12.15
C ILE A 103 13.87 -9.42 -12.56
N GLU A 104 15.12 -9.80 -12.31
CA GLU A 104 15.60 -11.16 -12.60
C GLU A 104 14.83 -12.23 -11.81
N LYS A 105 14.63 -12.00 -10.50
CA LYS A 105 13.82 -12.88 -9.66
C LYS A 105 12.39 -12.98 -10.18
N TRP A 106 11.79 -11.85 -10.50
CA TRP A 106 10.43 -11.79 -11.00
C TRP A 106 10.26 -12.52 -12.36
N ILE A 107 11.17 -12.33 -13.32
CA ILE A 107 11.13 -13.03 -14.61
C ILE A 107 11.23 -14.56 -14.43
N LYS A 108 12.04 -15.04 -13.46
CA LYS A 108 12.16 -16.48 -13.14
C LYS A 108 10.90 -17.06 -12.51
N GLN A 109 10.16 -16.26 -11.75
CA GLN A 109 8.96 -16.70 -11.03
C GLN A 109 7.69 -16.64 -11.90
N LYS A 110 7.66 -15.75 -12.89
CA LYS A 110 6.50 -15.59 -13.79
C LYS A 110 6.78 -16.23 -15.14
N PRO A 111 5.79 -16.92 -15.75
CA PRO A 111 5.93 -17.52 -17.08
C PRO A 111 5.91 -16.44 -18.17
N ILE A 112 6.93 -15.59 -18.18
CA ILE A 112 7.02 -14.51 -19.17
C ILE A 112 7.55 -15.08 -20.48
N LYS A 113 6.74 -14.97 -21.54
CA LYS A 113 7.17 -15.34 -22.89
C LYS A 113 8.27 -14.42 -23.39
N GLN A 114 9.28 -14.99 -24.07
CA GLN A 114 10.33 -14.21 -24.70
C GLN A 114 9.73 -13.27 -25.78
N TRP A 115 10.22 -12.04 -25.77
CA TRP A 115 9.84 -11.04 -26.77
C TRP A 115 10.61 -11.27 -28.06
N LYS A 116 9.97 -10.98 -29.19
CA LYS A 116 10.63 -10.93 -30.51
C LYS A 116 11.16 -9.53 -30.79
N ASP A 117 12.39 -9.45 -31.24
CA ASP A 117 12.93 -8.22 -31.80
C ASP A 117 12.20 -7.88 -33.11
N LYS A 118 11.66 -6.66 -33.20
CA LYS A 118 10.84 -6.25 -34.35
C LYS A 118 11.63 -6.12 -35.65
N LYS A 119 12.95 -5.87 -35.55
CA LYS A 119 13.80 -5.70 -36.75
C LYS A 119 14.32 -7.03 -37.29
N THR A 120 14.76 -7.90 -36.35
CA THR A 120 15.42 -9.16 -36.72
C THR A 120 14.51 -10.38 -36.68
N GLY A 121 13.33 -10.25 -36.04
CA GLY A 121 12.37 -11.35 -35.83
C GLY A 121 12.87 -12.41 -34.81
N LYS A 122 14.08 -12.27 -34.26
CA LYS A 122 14.68 -13.23 -33.34
C LYS A 122 14.14 -13.00 -31.90
N PHE A 123 14.08 -14.08 -31.12
CA PHE A 123 13.73 -14.00 -29.71
C PHE A 123 14.83 -13.33 -28.89
N LEU A 124 14.44 -12.39 -28.07
CA LEU A 124 15.34 -11.73 -27.12
C LEU A 124 15.71 -12.69 -25.98
N SER A 125 16.98 -12.69 -25.58
CA SER A 125 17.40 -13.45 -24.40
C SER A 125 16.73 -12.88 -23.12
N TYR A 126 16.53 -13.71 -22.12
CA TYR A 126 16.04 -13.25 -20.80
C TYR A 126 16.94 -12.19 -20.17
N LYS A 127 18.25 -12.23 -20.41
CA LYS A 127 19.21 -11.20 -20.00
C LYS A 127 18.90 -9.84 -20.66
N SER A 128 18.63 -9.85 -21.97
CA SER A 128 18.24 -8.64 -22.70
C SER A 128 16.89 -8.10 -22.22
N MET A 129 15.90 -8.97 -22.04
CA MET A 129 14.61 -8.60 -21.50
C MET A 129 14.69 -7.97 -20.12
N LYS A 130 15.45 -8.58 -19.20
CA LYS A 130 15.73 -8.05 -17.86
C LYS A 130 16.26 -6.61 -17.93
N PHE A 131 17.24 -6.37 -18.79
CA PHE A 131 17.82 -5.04 -18.95
C PHE A 131 16.81 -4.02 -19.50
N LEU A 132 16.03 -4.38 -20.51
CA LEU A 132 15.02 -3.50 -21.10
C LEU A 132 13.91 -3.15 -20.12
N ILE A 133 13.43 -4.12 -19.33
CA ILE A 133 12.42 -3.92 -18.31
C ILE A 133 12.96 -3.02 -17.20
N ALA A 134 14.15 -3.33 -16.66
CA ALA A 134 14.77 -2.53 -15.61
C ALA A 134 15.02 -1.08 -16.06
N ARG A 135 15.53 -0.88 -17.27
CA ARG A 135 15.74 0.46 -17.86
C ARG A 135 14.42 1.21 -18.04
N SER A 136 13.37 0.52 -18.50
CA SER A 136 12.05 1.14 -18.65
C SER A 136 11.49 1.59 -17.30
N ILE A 137 11.53 0.74 -16.28
CA ILE A 137 11.07 1.06 -14.92
C ILE A 137 11.92 2.20 -14.32
N TYR A 138 13.25 2.15 -14.47
CA TYR A 138 14.14 3.19 -13.97
C TYR A 138 13.80 4.56 -14.56
N ASN A 139 13.59 4.63 -15.88
CA ASN A 139 13.33 5.89 -16.56
C ASN A 139 11.91 6.42 -16.40
N LYS A 140 10.91 5.51 -16.46
CA LYS A 140 9.49 5.88 -16.43
C LYS A 140 8.89 5.89 -15.03
N GLY A 141 9.49 5.17 -14.08
CA GLY A 141 8.93 4.97 -12.77
C GLY A 141 7.80 3.93 -12.72
N THR A 142 7.19 3.79 -11.56
CA THR A 142 6.03 2.94 -11.32
C THR A 142 4.81 3.80 -10.99
N LYS A 143 3.65 3.41 -11.50
CA LYS A 143 2.38 4.10 -11.20
C LYS A 143 1.95 3.83 -9.76
N PRO A 144 1.35 4.81 -9.09
CA PRO A 144 0.76 4.61 -7.77
C PRO A 144 -0.40 3.61 -7.86
N SER A 145 -0.50 2.74 -6.87
CA SER A 145 -1.64 1.83 -6.75
C SER A 145 -2.75 2.38 -5.88
N LEU A 146 -2.38 3.22 -4.92
CA LEU A 146 -3.25 3.80 -3.90
C LEU A 146 -4.06 2.72 -3.15
N PHE A 147 -3.44 1.53 -2.98
CA PHE A 147 -4.12 0.39 -2.39
C PHE A 147 -4.49 0.65 -0.93
N PHE A 148 -3.66 1.40 -0.21
CA PHE A 148 -3.84 1.80 1.18
C PHE A 148 -4.39 3.22 1.30
N THR A 149 -3.78 4.18 0.62
CA THR A 149 -4.14 5.61 0.71
C THR A 149 -5.60 5.87 0.36
N LYS A 150 -6.12 5.24 -0.71
CA LYS A 150 -7.51 5.45 -1.13
C LYS A 150 -8.54 4.96 -0.09
N PRO A 151 -8.50 3.71 0.39
CA PRO A 151 -9.44 3.25 1.43
C PRO A 151 -9.28 4.00 2.75
N PHE A 152 -8.05 4.37 3.13
CA PHE A 152 -7.79 5.18 4.31
C PHE A 152 -8.55 6.51 4.25
N TYR A 153 -8.36 7.31 3.21
CA TYR A 153 -9.05 8.59 3.09
C TYR A 153 -10.57 8.45 2.95
N GLN A 154 -11.05 7.41 2.30
CA GLN A 154 -12.50 7.15 2.21
C GLN A 154 -13.12 6.86 3.58
N ALA A 155 -12.44 6.08 4.40
CA ALA A 155 -12.89 5.80 5.76
C ALA A 155 -12.71 7.02 6.68
N PHE A 156 -11.58 7.70 6.57
CA PHE A 156 -11.24 8.86 7.40
C PHE A 156 -12.26 10.00 7.29
N LYS A 157 -12.85 10.21 6.11
CA LYS A 157 -13.91 11.21 5.92
C LYS A 157 -15.14 11.00 6.83
N ARG A 158 -15.44 9.76 7.20
CA ARG A 158 -16.59 9.39 8.06
C ARG A 158 -16.20 9.29 9.53
N LEU A 159 -14.94 9.03 9.81
CA LEU A 159 -14.42 8.77 11.14
C LEU A 159 -14.78 9.87 12.19
N PRO A 160 -14.69 11.19 11.90
CA PRO A 160 -15.02 12.21 12.88
C PRO A 160 -16.47 12.11 13.40
N VAL A 161 -17.43 11.83 12.50
CA VAL A 161 -18.84 11.67 12.86
C VAL A 161 -19.06 10.42 13.70
N GLU A 162 -18.39 9.32 13.35
CA GLU A 162 -18.48 8.05 14.08
C GLU A 162 -17.87 8.16 15.49
N ILE A 163 -16.72 8.86 15.60
CA ILE A 163 -16.09 9.14 16.91
C ILE A 163 -16.99 9.98 17.82
N VAL A 164 -17.55 11.06 17.31
CA VAL A 164 -18.44 11.93 18.12
C VAL A 164 -19.65 11.15 18.62
N LYS A 165 -20.27 10.32 17.78
CA LYS A 165 -21.41 9.46 18.18
C LYS A 165 -20.99 8.46 19.26
N ALA A 166 -19.87 7.78 19.07
CA ALA A 166 -19.35 6.77 20.01
C ALA A 166 -19.01 7.40 21.37
N PHE A 167 -18.33 8.54 21.37
CA PHE A 167 -17.97 9.28 22.57
C PHE A 167 -19.19 9.75 23.35
N LYS A 168 -20.23 10.25 22.65
CA LYS A 168 -21.51 10.61 23.26
C LYS A 168 -22.14 9.44 24.02
N LEU A 169 -22.18 8.25 23.39
CA LEU A 169 -22.72 7.03 24.01
C LEU A 169 -21.93 6.60 25.24
N ASP A 170 -20.59 6.71 25.21
CA ASP A 170 -19.75 6.40 26.37
C ASP A 170 -20.00 7.36 27.55
N ILE A 171 -20.19 8.66 27.28
CA ILE A 171 -20.57 9.65 28.29
C ILE A 171 -21.96 9.36 28.87
N GLU A 172 -22.95 9.10 28.04
CA GLU A 172 -24.31 8.79 28.47
C GLU A 172 -24.33 7.56 29.39
N LYS A 173 -23.61 6.51 29.05
CA LYS A 173 -23.46 5.32 29.90
C LYS A 173 -22.78 5.62 31.23
N ALA A 174 -21.74 6.45 31.23
CA ALA A 174 -21.04 6.84 32.45
C ALA A 174 -21.94 7.65 33.40
N ILE A 175 -22.76 8.55 32.89
CA ILE A 175 -23.73 9.33 33.68
C ILE A 175 -24.78 8.39 34.31
N VAL A 176 -25.36 7.48 33.51
CA VAL A 176 -26.37 6.52 34.01
C VAL A 176 -25.79 5.61 35.11
N LEU A 177 -24.54 5.18 34.98
CA LEU A 177 -23.88 4.37 36.03
C LEU A 177 -23.60 5.19 37.29
N GLY A 178 -23.26 6.48 37.16
CA GLY A 178 -23.03 7.40 38.28
C GLY A 178 -24.28 7.76 39.08
N THR A 179 -25.46 7.73 38.42
CA THR A 179 -26.74 8.06 39.06
C THR A 179 -27.42 6.86 39.76
N LYS A 180 -26.90 5.63 39.55
CA LYS A 180 -27.42 4.40 40.18
C LYS A 180 -26.74 4.05 41.51
N LYS A 181 -25.87 4.91 42.02
CA LYS A 181 -25.32 4.86 43.41
C LYS A 181 -26.10 5.80 44.28
#